data_e669b0827c0b32f0f49bae91f71cd5d6
#
_entry.id   e669b0827c0b32f0f49bae91f71cd5d6
#
_cell.length_a   1.000
_cell.length_b   1.000
_cell.length_c   1.000
_cell.angle_alpha   90.00
_cell.angle_beta   90.00
_cell.angle_gamma   90.00
#
_symmetry.space_group_name_H-M   'P 1'
#
loop_
_entity.id
_entity.type
_entity.pdbx_description
1 polymer ?
#
loop_
_entity_poly.entity_id
_entity_poly.type
_entity_poly.pdbx_seq_one_letter_code
_entity_poly.pdbx_strand_id
1 'polypeptide(L)'
;MAVDEVQNLHEDSDSEAEEEDDLVEAIPKVEIDPSTLTPLSPEVISKQATINLGTIGHVAHGKSTVVKAISGVMTVRFKNELVRNITIKLGYANAKIYKCENDACPRPGCYRSYRSDKEDNPPCERPGCGHKMKLVRHVSFVDCPGHDILMATMLNGAAVMDAALLLIAGNETCPQPQTSEHLAAVEIMKLENIIILQNKVDLIKESQALEHQKSISAFVKGTVAESSPIVPISAQLKYNIDAVNEYIVKRIPIPVRDFTSDPRLIVIRSFDVNKPGAEVDELKGGVAGGSILTGVLRIGQEVEIRPGIVTKDSAGRNRCKPIFSRIVSLHAENNLLNFAVPGGLIGVGTRIDPTLCRADRLVGQVLGAVGKLPKIYTELEISLFLLRRLLGVKTEDKKQTKVSKLVKNELLLINIGSTSTGGRVLSVKADLAKIQLTSPACTEVGEKVALSRRIEKHWRLVGWGSVQRGTVLEVD
;
A
#
# COMPACT_ATOMS: atom_id res chain seq x y z
N MET A 1 35.59 -27.92 31.63
CA MET A 1 34.12 -27.94 31.75
C MET A 1 33.39 -26.76 31.11
N ALA A 2 33.95 -25.59 31.00
CA ALA A 2 33.25 -24.44 30.36
C ALA A 2 33.45 -24.33 28.83
N VAL A 3 34.35 -25.10 28.23
CA VAL A 3 34.65 -25.07 26.80
C VAL A 3 33.79 -26.09 26.04
N ASP A 4 33.43 -27.19 26.69
CA ASP A 4 32.59 -28.24 26.08
C ASP A 4 31.09 -27.86 26.04
N GLU A 5 30.60 -27.02 26.98
CA GLU A 5 29.22 -26.52 26.95
C GLU A 5 28.98 -25.49 25.82
N VAL A 6 30.00 -24.70 25.45
CA VAL A 6 29.88 -23.71 24.36
C VAL A 6 29.92 -24.39 22.97
N GLN A 7 30.65 -25.51 22.86
CA GLN A 7 30.65 -26.28 21.60
C GLN A 7 29.33 -27.01 21.37
N ASN A 8 28.74 -27.59 22.40
CA ASN A 8 27.43 -28.26 22.29
C ASN A 8 26.28 -27.26 21.89
N LEU A 9 26.35 -26.04 22.43
CA LEU A 9 25.35 -25.01 22.05
C LEU A 9 25.49 -24.56 20.58
N HIS A 10 26.69 -24.65 20.01
CA HIS A 10 26.90 -24.32 18.58
C HIS A 10 26.52 -25.49 17.65
N GLU A 11 26.76 -26.72 18.09
CA GLU A 11 26.41 -27.91 17.29
C GLU A 11 24.88 -28.13 17.26
N ASP A 12 24.15 -27.85 18.36
CA ASP A 12 22.68 -27.94 18.39
C ASP A 12 22.02 -26.85 17.52
N SER A 13 22.54 -25.61 17.51
CA SER A 13 22.03 -24.54 16.68
C SER A 13 22.25 -24.75 15.18
N ASP A 14 23.37 -25.37 14.82
CA ASP A 14 23.70 -25.71 13.44
C ASP A 14 22.85 -26.90 12.93
N SER A 15 22.53 -27.88 13.80
CA SER A 15 21.68 -29.01 13.43
C SER A 15 20.21 -28.63 13.23
N GLU A 16 19.67 -27.72 14.04
CA GLU A 16 18.30 -27.21 13.86
C GLU A 16 18.18 -26.32 12.61
N ALA A 17 19.22 -25.53 12.31
CA ALA A 17 19.27 -24.76 11.08
C ALA A 17 19.34 -25.65 9.83
N GLU A 18 20.07 -26.76 9.91
CA GLU A 18 20.14 -27.77 8.84
C GLU A 18 18.81 -28.53 8.67
N GLU A 19 18.10 -28.88 9.77
CA GLU A 19 16.77 -29.51 9.68
C GLU A 19 15.68 -28.57 9.12
N GLU A 20 15.71 -27.26 9.41
CA GLU A 20 14.81 -26.28 8.78
C GLU A 20 15.17 -26.03 7.30
N ASP A 21 16.44 -26.06 6.92
CA ASP A 21 16.87 -25.97 5.53
C ASP A 21 16.43 -27.21 4.76
N ASP A 22 16.52 -28.39 5.33
CA ASP A 22 16.01 -29.65 4.76
C ASP A 22 14.50 -29.61 4.59
N LEU A 23 13.74 -29.01 5.51
CA LEU A 23 12.29 -28.84 5.39
C LEU A 23 11.91 -27.84 4.28
N VAL A 24 12.69 -26.77 4.10
CA VAL A 24 12.49 -25.81 3.01
C VAL A 24 12.87 -26.44 1.65
N GLU A 25 13.89 -27.26 1.61
CA GLU A 25 14.28 -28.01 0.39
C GLU A 25 13.31 -29.14 0.03
N ALA A 26 12.61 -29.70 1.03
CA ALA A 26 11.59 -30.74 0.84
C ALA A 26 10.25 -30.20 0.32
N ILE A 27 10.00 -28.88 0.33
CA ILE A 27 8.84 -28.28 -0.31
C ILE A 27 8.98 -28.44 -1.82
N PRO A 28 8.04 -29.08 -2.51
CA PRO A 28 8.11 -29.24 -3.96
C PRO A 28 8.30 -27.85 -4.60
N LYS A 29 9.44 -27.62 -5.24
CA LYS A 29 9.65 -26.41 -6.04
C LYS A 29 8.65 -26.46 -7.19
N VAL A 30 7.55 -25.70 -7.07
CA VAL A 30 6.61 -25.56 -8.16
C VAL A 30 7.34 -24.84 -9.28
N GLU A 31 7.70 -25.56 -10.34
CA GLU A 31 8.26 -24.96 -11.53
C GLU A 31 7.18 -24.14 -12.22
N ILE A 32 7.32 -22.82 -12.10
CA ILE A 32 6.42 -21.86 -12.72
C ILE A 32 7.24 -21.11 -13.75
N ASP A 33 6.72 -21.05 -14.96
CA ASP A 33 7.24 -20.16 -15.98
C ASP A 33 6.58 -18.78 -15.87
N PRO A 34 7.30 -17.76 -15.35
CA PRO A 34 6.73 -16.43 -15.19
C PRO A 34 6.24 -15.81 -16.50
N SER A 35 6.77 -16.23 -17.64
CA SER A 35 6.39 -15.69 -18.96
C SER A 35 4.96 -16.09 -19.38
N THR A 36 4.42 -17.15 -18.81
CA THR A 36 3.07 -17.65 -19.10
C THR A 36 2.01 -17.10 -18.16
N LEU A 37 2.41 -16.48 -17.05
CA LEU A 37 1.50 -15.95 -16.04
C LEU A 37 0.88 -14.61 -16.46
N THR A 38 -0.40 -14.45 -16.14
CA THR A 38 -1.15 -13.20 -16.26
C THR A 38 -1.85 -12.88 -14.96
N PRO A 39 -2.28 -11.62 -14.71
CA PRO A 39 -3.06 -11.28 -13.53
C PRO A 39 -4.41 -12.00 -13.40
N LEU A 40 -4.87 -12.65 -14.46
CA LEU A 40 -6.10 -13.46 -14.50
C LEU A 40 -5.85 -14.96 -14.58
N SER A 41 -4.59 -15.41 -14.58
CA SER A 41 -4.26 -16.83 -14.56
C SER A 41 -4.92 -17.52 -13.34
N PRO A 42 -5.57 -18.69 -13.50
CA PRO A 42 -6.25 -19.36 -12.38
C PRO A 42 -5.35 -19.63 -11.19
N GLU A 43 -4.07 -19.95 -11.43
CA GLU A 43 -3.06 -20.20 -10.40
C GLU A 43 -2.78 -18.94 -9.53
N VAL A 44 -2.95 -17.77 -10.11
CA VAL A 44 -2.74 -16.48 -9.47
C VAL A 44 -4.01 -15.99 -8.81
N ILE A 45 -5.08 -15.78 -9.59
CA ILE A 45 -6.28 -15.10 -9.14
C ILE A 45 -7.03 -15.86 -8.04
N SER A 46 -6.89 -17.17 -7.98
CA SER A 46 -7.58 -17.99 -6.96
C SER A 46 -6.99 -17.78 -5.55
N LYS A 47 -5.74 -17.40 -5.45
CA LYS A 47 -5.00 -17.31 -4.17
C LYS A 47 -4.57 -15.89 -3.81
N GLN A 48 -4.26 -15.06 -4.80
CA GLN A 48 -3.65 -13.76 -4.62
C GLN A 48 -4.42 -12.67 -5.34
N ALA A 49 -4.59 -11.53 -4.67
CA ALA A 49 -5.05 -10.30 -5.32
C ALA A 49 -3.98 -9.74 -6.25
N THR A 50 -4.40 -9.19 -7.38
CA THR A 50 -3.51 -8.64 -8.42
C THR A 50 -3.75 -7.16 -8.70
N ILE A 51 -4.77 -6.58 -8.06
CA ILE A 51 -5.14 -5.17 -8.20
C ILE A 51 -5.15 -4.54 -6.81
N ASN A 52 -4.49 -3.40 -6.66
CA ASN A 52 -4.46 -2.63 -5.42
C ASN A 52 -5.41 -1.44 -5.51
N LEU A 53 -6.45 -1.43 -4.70
CA LEU A 53 -7.41 -0.33 -4.60
C LEU A 53 -7.19 0.43 -3.31
N GLY A 54 -6.86 1.72 -3.41
CA GLY A 54 -6.79 2.59 -2.26
C GLY A 54 -8.15 3.15 -1.88
N THR A 55 -8.47 3.22 -0.59
CA THR A 55 -9.59 4.03 -0.11
C THR A 55 -9.07 5.37 0.39
N ILE A 56 -9.55 6.45 -0.19
CA ILE A 56 -9.13 7.82 0.12
C ILE A 56 -10.34 8.69 0.46
N GLY A 57 -10.12 9.78 1.14
CA GLY A 57 -11.17 10.71 1.56
C GLY A 57 -11.01 11.17 3.00
N HIS A 58 -11.89 12.06 3.42
CA HIS A 58 -11.87 12.66 4.75
C HIS A 58 -12.11 11.63 5.88
N VAL A 59 -11.77 12.02 7.10
CA VAL A 59 -12.08 11.23 8.32
C VAL A 59 -13.58 10.99 8.42
N ALA A 60 -13.97 9.82 8.91
CA ALA A 60 -15.37 9.43 9.12
C ALA A 60 -16.25 9.34 7.85
N HIS A 61 -15.72 9.49 6.64
CA HIS A 61 -16.49 9.27 5.40
C HIS A 61 -16.81 7.79 5.10
N GLY A 62 -16.30 6.86 5.91
CA GLY A 62 -16.65 5.44 5.86
C GLY A 62 -15.72 4.57 5.01
N LYS A 63 -14.45 4.95 4.86
CA LYS A 63 -13.44 4.18 4.10
C LYS A 63 -13.34 2.72 4.57
N SER A 64 -13.05 2.50 5.86
CA SER A 64 -12.92 1.16 6.43
C SER A 64 -14.24 0.39 6.42
N THR A 65 -15.38 1.09 6.50
CA THR A 65 -16.71 0.47 6.42
C THR A 65 -17.00 -0.07 5.02
N VAL A 66 -16.59 0.66 3.97
CA VAL A 66 -16.72 0.18 2.57
C VAL A 66 -15.83 -1.03 2.34
N VAL A 67 -14.59 -1.00 2.82
CA VAL A 67 -13.68 -2.15 2.71
C VAL A 67 -14.30 -3.38 3.39
N LYS A 68 -14.85 -3.22 4.59
CA LYS A 68 -15.56 -4.31 5.29
C LYS A 68 -16.79 -4.78 4.51
N ALA A 69 -17.56 -3.88 3.91
CA ALA A 69 -18.76 -4.23 3.15
C ALA A 69 -18.45 -5.09 1.92
N ILE A 70 -17.31 -4.84 1.26
CA ILE A 70 -16.87 -5.56 0.07
C ILE A 70 -16.10 -6.84 0.43
N SER A 71 -15.14 -6.75 1.35
CA SER A 71 -14.20 -7.84 1.68
C SER A 71 -14.66 -8.75 2.83
N GLY A 72 -15.60 -8.30 3.65
CA GLY A 72 -15.96 -8.98 4.91
C GLY A 72 -14.91 -8.84 6.02
N VAL A 73 -13.81 -8.12 5.79
CA VAL A 73 -12.67 -7.98 6.71
C VAL A 73 -12.63 -6.58 7.31
N MET A 74 -12.45 -6.50 8.64
CA MET A 74 -12.23 -5.23 9.33
C MET A 74 -10.75 -4.85 9.27
N THR A 75 -10.45 -3.68 8.71
CA THR A 75 -9.08 -3.16 8.58
C THR A 75 -8.57 -2.48 9.85
N VAL A 76 -9.47 -1.91 10.65
CA VAL A 76 -9.15 -1.29 11.95
C VAL A 76 -8.97 -2.37 13.00
N ARG A 77 -7.75 -2.59 13.48
CA ARG A 77 -7.39 -3.72 14.36
C ARG A 77 -6.72 -3.31 15.66
N PHE A 78 -6.10 -2.13 15.71
CA PHE A 78 -5.36 -1.68 16.88
C PHE A 78 -6.29 -1.05 17.92
N LYS A 79 -6.04 -1.31 19.22
CA LYS A 79 -6.85 -0.76 20.32
C LYS A 79 -7.02 0.75 20.24
N ASN A 80 -5.94 1.48 19.90
CA ASN A 80 -5.99 2.94 19.75
C ASN A 80 -6.85 3.39 18.58
N GLU A 81 -6.89 2.61 17.48
CA GLU A 81 -7.74 2.88 16.32
C GLU A 81 -9.23 2.64 16.69
N LEU A 82 -9.51 1.53 17.37
CA LEU A 82 -10.87 1.18 17.80
C LEU A 82 -11.44 2.20 18.79
N VAL A 83 -10.65 2.63 19.78
CA VAL A 83 -11.07 3.62 20.77
C VAL A 83 -11.35 4.99 20.15
N ARG A 84 -10.54 5.39 19.18
CA ARG A 84 -10.66 6.69 18.49
C ARG A 84 -11.56 6.64 17.26
N ASN A 85 -11.95 5.44 16.83
CA ASN A 85 -12.70 5.20 15.59
C ASN A 85 -12.05 5.85 14.36
N ILE A 86 -10.72 5.73 14.25
CA ILE A 86 -9.92 6.24 13.12
C ILE A 86 -8.89 5.20 12.69
N THR A 87 -8.52 5.23 11.41
CA THR A 87 -7.40 4.46 10.87
C THR A 87 -6.11 5.26 11.08
N ILE A 88 -5.12 4.66 11.72
CA ILE A 88 -3.81 5.28 12.00
C ILE A 88 -2.73 4.68 11.09
N LYS A 89 -2.70 3.36 10.99
CA LYS A 89 -1.78 2.62 10.11
C LYS A 89 -2.51 2.19 8.84
N LEU A 90 -1.76 1.94 7.78
CA LEU A 90 -2.33 1.34 6.58
C LEU A 90 -2.96 -0.01 6.92
N GLY A 91 -4.28 -0.07 6.77
CA GLY A 91 -5.03 -1.31 6.81
C GLY A 91 -5.05 -1.96 5.42
N TYR A 92 -5.25 -3.26 5.38
CA TYR A 92 -5.44 -3.97 4.13
C TYR A 92 -6.41 -5.12 4.29
N ALA A 93 -7.11 -5.43 3.21
CA ALA A 93 -8.02 -6.54 3.12
C ALA A 93 -8.16 -6.97 1.66
N ASN A 94 -8.31 -8.26 1.42
CA ASN A 94 -8.49 -8.80 0.09
C ASN A 94 -9.94 -9.20 -0.13
N ALA A 95 -10.41 -9.09 -1.36
CA ALA A 95 -11.74 -9.53 -1.77
C ALA A 95 -11.73 -10.15 -3.15
N LYS A 96 -12.50 -11.21 -3.31
CA LYS A 96 -12.81 -11.80 -4.60
C LYS A 96 -14.11 -11.24 -5.12
N ILE A 97 -14.12 -10.79 -6.38
CA ILE A 97 -15.32 -10.28 -7.07
C ILE A 97 -15.74 -11.30 -8.13
N TYR A 98 -17.00 -11.65 -8.09
CA TYR A 98 -17.62 -12.67 -8.94
C TYR A 98 -18.71 -12.07 -9.80
N LYS A 99 -18.91 -12.68 -10.97
CA LYS A 99 -20.06 -12.42 -11.84
C LYS A 99 -20.84 -13.73 -12.05
N CYS A 100 -22.15 -13.66 -11.95
CA CYS A 100 -23.01 -14.80 -12.27
C CYS A 100 -22.85 -15.20 -13.74
N GLU A 101 -22.73 -16.49 -14.02
CA GLU A 101 -22.60 -17.02 -15.39
C GLU A 101 -23.91 -16.95 -16.17
N ASN A 102 -25.05 -16.73 -15.49
CA ASN A 102 -26.34 -16.54 -16.14
C ASN A 102 -26.48 -15.11 -16.65
N ASP A 103 -26.46 -14.92 -17.96
CA ASP A 103 -26.61 -13.60 -18.59
C ASP A 103 -27.99 -12.96 -18.33
N ALA A 104 -29.01 -13.74 -17.99
CA ALA A 104 -30.32 -13.25 -17.57
C ALA A 104 -30.35 -12.76 -16.12
N CYS A 105 -29.31 -12.97 -15.33
CA CYS A 105 -29.21 -12.46 -13.98
C CYS A 105 -29.06 -10.91 -14.00
N PRO A 106 -30.00 -10.16 -13.38
CA PRO A 106 -30.04 -8.73 -13.56
C PRO A 106 -28.88 -8.00 -12.94
N ARG A 107 -28.39 -6.98 -13.64
CA ARG A 107 -27.40 -6.04 -13.15
C ARG A 107 -28.02 -5.04 -12.18
N PRO A 108 -27.28 -4.55 -11.19
CA PRO A 108 -25.90 -4.90 -10.81
C PRO A 108 -25.81 -6.15 -9.92
N GLY A 109 -26.92 -6.73 -9.50
CA GLY A 109 -27.01 -7.83 -8.54
C GLY A 109 -26.35 -9.14 -8.99
N CYS A 110 -25.97 -9.26 -10.27
CA CYS A 110 -25.17 -10.39 -10.76
C CYS A 110 -23.69 -10.32 -10.34
N TYR A 111 -23.22 -9.19 -9.80
CA TYR A 111 -21.88 -9.03 -9.25
C TYR A 111 -21.93 -9.16 -7.73
N ARG A 112 -21.06 -10.00 -7.20
CA ARG A 112 -20.93 -10.24 -5.75
C ARG A 112 -19.47 -10.19 -5.34
N SER A 113 -19.23 -9.88 -4.09
CA SER A 113 -17.90 -9.92 -3.50
C SER A 113 -17.89 -10.77 -2.24
N TYR A 114 -16.79 -11.49 -2.04
CA TYR A 114 -16.60 -12.39 -0.91
C TYR A 114 -15.16 -12.26 -0.40
N ARG A 115 -14.90 -12.89 0.74
CA ARG A 115 -13.56 -13.01 1.31
C ARG A 115 -12.61 -13.72 0.36
N SER A 116 -11.33 -13.41 0.48
CA SER A 116 -10.25 -13.94 -0.34
C SER A 116 -10.08 -15.47 -0.26
N ASP A 117 -10.56 -16.10 0.80
CA ASP A 117 -10.53 -17.55 1.04
C ASP A 117 -11.76 -18.30 0.47
N LYS A 118 -12.69 -17.59 -0.16
CA LYS A 118 -13.87 -18.21 -0.80
C LYS A 118 -13.47 -19.05 -2.02
N GLU A 119 -14.21 -20.13 -2.27
CA GLU A 119 -14.06 -20.96 -3.47
C GLU A 119 -14.23 -20.17 -4.78
N ASP A 120 -13.64 -20.64 -5.88
CA ASP A 120 -13.60 -19.89 -7.13
C ASP A 120 -14.93 -19.87 -7.90
N ASN A 121 -15.80 -20.85 -7.69
CA ASN A 121 -17.09 -20.98 -8.40
C ASN A 121 -18.26 -21.24 -7.44
N PRO A 122 -18.57 -20.31 -6.52
CA PRO A 122 -19.69 -20.46 -5.61
C PRO A 122 -21.03 -20.41 -6.35
N PRO A 123 -22.10 -20.99 -5.80
CA PRO A 123 -23.43 -20.86 -6.38
C PRO A 123 -23.92 -19.41 -6.28
N CYS A 124 -24.70 -18.99 -7.28
CA CYS A 124 -25.36 -17.69 -7.25
C CYS A 124 -26.43 -17.68 -6.15
N GLU A 125 -26.34 -16.71 -5.25
CA GLU A 125 -27.26 -16.59 -4.10
C GLU A 125 -28.65 -16.06 -4.48
N ARG A 126 -28.87 -15.71 -5.74
CA ARG A 126 -30.17 -15.23 -6.18
C ARG A 126 -31.18 -16.37 -6.22
N PRO A 127 -32.33 -16.22 -5.56
CA PRO A 127 -33.37 -17.24 -5.59
C PRO A 127 -33.76 -17.61 -7.02
N GLY A 128 -33.77 -18.92 -7.32
CA GLY A 128 -34.16 -19.45 -8.63
C GLY A 128 -33.13 -19.33 -9.75
N CYS A 129 -31.94 -18.80 -9.49
CA CYS A 129 -30.91 -18.69 -10.53
C CYS A 129 -30.24 -20.03 -10.85
N GLY A 130 -29.85 -20.82 -9.84
CA GLY A 130 -29.24 -22.14 -9.99
C GLY A 130 -27.90 -22.23 -10.71
N HIS A 131 -27.33 -21.09 -11.15
CA HIS A 131 -26.06 -21.02 -11.85
C HIS A 131 -24.88 -20.78 -10.88
N LYS A 132 -23.67 -21.08 -11.35
CA LYS A 132 -22.44 -20.74 -10.63
C LYS A 132 -22.02 -19.31 -10.91
N MET A 133 -21.21 -18.78 -10.00
CA MET A 133 -20.53 -17.51 -10.18
C MET A 133 -19.08 -17.74 -10.62
N LYS A 134 -18.61 -16.92 -11.52
CA LYS A 134 -17.23 -16.94 -12.02
C LYS A 134 -16.41 -15.86 -11.30
N LEU A 135 -15.24 -16.24 -10.79
CA LEU A 135 -14.27 -15.28 -10.25
C LEU A 135 -13.72 -14.41 -11.39
N VAL A 136 -13.94 -13.10 -11.33
CA VAL A 136 -13.55 -12.15 -12.38
C VAL A 136 -12.45 -11.20 -11.95
N ARG A 137 -12.35 -10.88 -10.64
CA ARG A 137 -11.30 -10.03 -10.07
C ARG A 137 -10.94 -10.49 -8.68
N HIS A 138 -9.68 -10.36 -8.33
CA HIS A 138 -9.20 -10.49 -6.96
C HIS A 138 -8.47 -9.20 -6.61
N VAL A 139 -9.03 -8.45 -5.68
CA VAL A 139 -8.57 -7.09 -5.34
C VAL A 139 -8.03 -7.03 -3.91
N SER A 140 -7.04 -6.20 -3.71
CA SER A 140 -6.52 -5.86 -2.39
C SER A 140 -6.84 -4.40 -2.09
N PHE A 141 -7.48 -4.15 -0.96
CA PHE A 141 -7.76 -2.80 -0.49
C PHE A 141 -6.61 -2.30 0.39
N VAL A 142 -6.15 -1.09 0.08
CA VAL A 142 -5.25 -0.31 0.93
C VAL A 142 -6.09 0.76 1.61
N ASP A 143 -6.42 0.54 2.88
CA ASP A 143 -7.27 1.43 3.67
C ASP A 143 -6.42 2.55 4.28
N CYS A 144 -6.52 3.74 3.72
CA CYS A 144 -5.71 4.88 4.09
C CYS A 144 -6.30 5.67 5.25
N PRO A 145 -5.45 6.17 6.18
CA PRO A 145 -5.91 7.11 7.18
C PRO A 145 -6.44 8.39 6.55
N GLY A 146 -7.52 8.93 7.11
CA GLY A 146 -8.13 10.17 6.61
C GLY A 146 -7.72 11.43 7.37
N HIS A 147 -6.97 11.28 8.46
CA HIS A 147 -6.57 12.40 9.30
C HIS A 147 -5.34 13.12 8.74
N ASP A 148 -5.35 14.45 8.76
CA ASP A 148 -4.29 15.29 8.20
C ASP A 148 -2.88 15.05 8.79
N ILE A 149 -2.80 14.69 10.07
CA ILE A 149 -1.54 14.32 10.73
C ILE A 149 -0.90 13.08 10.10
N LEU A 150 -1.70 12.23 9.44
CA LEU A 150 -1.28 10.95 8.89
C LEU A 150 -1.05 11.00 7.36
N MET A 151 -0.88 12.19 6.80
CA MET A 151 -0.69 12.38 5.36
C MET A 151 0.52 11.60 4.82
N ALA A 152 1.60 11.50 5.57
CA ALA A 152 2.76 10.70 5.18
C ALA A 152 2.43 9.21 5.04
N THR A 153 1.60 8.67 5.95
CA THR A 153 1.12 7.29 5.86
C THR A 153 0.24 7.07 4.63
N MET A 154 -0.62 8.03 4.31
CA MET A 154 -1.43 8.00 3.10
C MET A 154 -0.57 8.00 1.83
N LEU A 155 0.46 8.85 1.77
CA LEU A 155 1.38 8.91 0.63
C LEU A 155 2.16 7.61 0.45
N ASN A 156 2.57 6.96 1.53
CA ASN A 156 3.20 5.65 1.47
C ASN A 156 2.23 4.58 0.91
N GLY A 157 0.96 4.65 1.29
CA GLY A 157 -0.07 3.78 0.71
C GLY A 157 -0.30 4.05 -0.78
N ALA A 158 -0.32 5.32 -1.19
CA ALA A 158 -0.53 5.71 -2.58
C ALA A 158 0.56 5.14 -3.52
N ALA A 159 1.76 4.87 -3.02
CA ALA A 159 2.85 4.30 -3.80
C ALA A 159 2.55 2.88 -4.33
N VAL A 160 1.64 2.15 -3.72
CA VAL A 160 1.29 0.78 -4.11
C VAL A 160 -0.09 0.65 -4.76
N MET A 161 -0.83 1.75 -4.92
CA MET A 161 -2.18 1.76 -5.49
C MET A 161 -2.16 1.71 -7.02
N ASP A 162 -3.06 0.92 -7.59
CA ASP A 162 -3.36 0.92 -9.03
C ASP A 162 -4.56 1.81 -9.36
N ALA A 163 -5.49 1.93 -8.44
CA ALA A 163 -6.71 2.73 -8.54
C ALA A 163 -7.17 3.16 -7.14
N ALA A 164 -8.13 4.07 -7.10
CA ALA A 164 -8.65 4.58 -5.83
C ALA A 164 -10.17 4.65 -5.80
N LEU A 165 -10.73 4.39 -4.61
CA LEU A 165 -12.11 4.69 -4.25
C LEU A 165 -12.11 5.96 -3.41
N LEU A 166 -12.66 7.05 -3.96
CA LEU A 166 -12.78 8.33 -3.27
C LEU A 166 -14.13 8.38 -2.55
N LEU A 167 -14.09 8.38 -1.22
CA LEU A 167 -15.29 8.43 -0.39
C LEU A 167 -15.62 9.85 0.02
N ILE A 168 -16.88 10.22 -0.21
CA ILE A 168 -17.45 11.51 0.15
C ILE A 168 -18.77 11.23 0.87
N ALA A 169 -18.88 11.64 2.13
CA ALA A 169 -20.10 11.47 2.91
C ALA A 169 -21.19 12.43 2.43
N GLY A 170 -22.36 11.91 2.09
CA GLY A 170 -23.48 12.69 1.56
C GLY A 170 -24.10 13.67 2.56
N ASN A 171 -23.92 13.44 3.86
CA ASN A 171 -24.40 14.29 4.94
C ASN A 171 -23.42 15.44 5.31
N GLU A 172 -22.33 15.58 4.58
CA GLU A 172 -21.32 16.62 4.80
C GLU A 172 -21.10 17.45 3.53
N THR A 173 -20.60 18.67 3.69
CA THR A 173 -20.28 19.54 2.54
C THR A 173 -19.11 19.00 1.74
N CYS A 174 -19.16 19.12 0.42
CA CYS A 174 -18.07 18.74 -0.47
C CYS A 174 -17.45 20.01 -1.11
N PRO A 175 -16.09 20.12 -1.13
CA PRO A 175 -15.10 19.20 -0.56
C PRO A 175 -14.82 19.42 0.92
N GLN A 176 -14.38 18.37 1.60
CA GLN A 176 -13.70 18.49 2.89
C GLN A 176 -12.20 18.68 2.67
N PRO A 177 -11.46 19.31 3.64
CA PRO A 177 -10.05 19.63 3.46
C PRO A 177 -9.17 18.45 3.04
N GLN A 178 -9.25 17.33 3.75
CA GLN A 178 -8.43 16.15 3.45
C GLN A 178 -8.84 15.47 2.13
N THR A 179 -10.08 15.60 1.70
CA THR A 179 -10.52 15.10 0.39
C THR A 179 -9.74 15.76 -0.74
N SER A 180 -9.52 17.07 -0.64
CA SER A 180 -8.73 17.83 -1.63
C SER A 180 -7.24 17.43 -1.61
N GLU A 181 -6.66 17.22 -0.42
CA GLU A 181 -5.27 16.78 -0.29
C GLU A 181 -5.06 15.36 -0.84
N HIS A 182 -5.97 14.44 -0.53
CA HIS A 182 -5.90 13.06 -1.03
C HIS A 182 -6.06 12.99 -2.54
N LEU A 183 -6.97 13.78 -3.11
CA LEU A 183 -7.14 13.84 -4.56
C LEU A 183 -5.87 14.37 -5.25
N ALA A 184 -5.25 15.42 -4.70
CA ALA A 184 -3.98 15.94 -5.22
C ALA A 184 -2.85 14.90 -5.11
N ALA A 185 -2.79 14.14 -4.02
CA ALA A 185 -1.79 13.08 -3.86
C ALA A 185 -1.93 11.97 -4.91
N VAL A 186 -3.14 11.50 -5.19
CA VAL A 186 -3.35 10.47 -6.22
C VAL A 186 -3.11 11.01 -7.63
N GLU A 187 -3.35 12.29 -7.86
CA GLU A 187 -3.03 12.96 -9.13
C GLU A 187 -1.50 13.02 -9.35
N ILE A 188 -0.74 13.38 -8.32
CA ILE A 188 0.72 13.35 -8.33
C ILE A 188 1.25 11.94 -8.63
N MET A 189 0.66 10.93 -8.01
CA MET A 189 1.02 9.53 -8.21
C MET A 189 0.51 8.98 -9.56
N LYS A 190 -0.19 9.80 -10.35
CA LYS A 190 -0.76 9.44 -11.66
C LYS A 190 -1.73 8.25 -11.60
N LEU A 191 -2.54 8.19 -10.57
CA LEU A 191 -3.65 7.24 -10.50
C LEU A 191 -4.82 7.78 -11.32
N GLU A 192 -5.02 7.20 -12.50
CA GLU A 192 -6.03 7.67 -13.46
C GLU A 192 -7.41 7.04 -13.23
N ASN A 193 -7.46 5.90 -12.55
CA ASN A 193 -8.70 5.15 -12.37
C ASN A 193 -9.26 5.40 -10.97
N ILE A 194 -10.27 6.24 -10.90
CA ILE A 194 -10.95 6.62 -9.66
C ILE A 194 -12.43 6.33 -9.77
N ILE A 195 -13.02 5.78 -8.72
CA ILE A 195 -14.47 5.63 -8.54
C ILE A 195 -14.85 6.47 -7.32
N ILE A 196 -15.80 7.38 -7.49
CA ILE A 196 -16.30 8.22 -6.41
C ILE A 196 -17.49 7.53 -5.76
N LEU A 197 -17.43 7.34 -4.45
CA LEU A 197 -18.49 6.75 -3.65
C LEU A 197 -19.14 7.82 -2.78
N GLN A 198 -20.36 8.20 -3.12
CA GLN A 198 -21.21 9.07 -2.30
C GLN A 198 -21.83 8.18 -1.19
N ASN A 199 -21.17 8.16 -0.04
CA ASN A 199 -21.54 7.28 1.07
C ASN A 199 -22.54 7.93 2.03
N LYS A 200 -23.17 7.13 2.88
CA LYS A 200 -24.13 7.53 3.90
C LYS A 200 -25.42 8.17 3.32
N VAL A 201 -25.84 7.70 2.16
CA VAL A 201 -27.08 8.21 1.54
C VAL A 201 -28.33 7.87 2.34
N ASP A 202 -28.24 6.89 3.25
CA ASP A 202 -29.28 6.55 4.20
C ASP A 202 -29.58 7.64 5.23
N LEU A 203 -28.66 8.61 5.41
CA LEU A 203 -28.80 9.72 6.36
C LEU A 203 -29.41 10.99 5.74
N ILE A 204 -29.68 11.01 4.44
CA ILE A 204 -30.14 12.19 3.73
C ILE A 204 -31.34 11.88 2.83
N LYS A 205 -32.06 12.91 2.43
CA LYS A 205 -33.16 12.79 1.46
C LYS A 205 -32.60 12.73 0.03
N GLU A 206 -33.36 12.13 -0.88
CA GLU A 206 -32.98 11.99 -2.30
C GLU A 206 -32.64 13.34 -2.95
N SER A 207 -33.44 14.38 -2.68
CA SER A 207 -33.17 15.73 -3.20
C SER A 207 -31.83 16.30 -2.75
N GLN A 208 -31.47 16.07 -1.48
CA GLN A 208 -30.16 16.45 -0.93
C GLN A 208 -29.03 15.65 -1.55
N ALA A 209 -29.23 14.36 -1.80
CA ALA A 209 -28.24 13.52 -2.46
C ALA A 209 -27.96 13.98 -3.89
N LEU A 210 -28.98 14.37 -4.65
CA LEU A 210 -28.84 14.90 -6.01
C LEU A 210 -28.13 16.26 -6.05
N GLU A 211 -28.41 17.15 -5.10
CA GLU A 211 -27.71 18.43 -4.96
C GLU A 211 -26.24 18.22 -4.58
N HIS A 212 -25.99 17.32 -3.64
CA HIS A 212 -24.64 16.95 -3.22
C HIS A 212 -23.83 16.32 -4.37
N GLN A 213 -24.45 15.50 -5.23
CA GLN A 213 -23.83 14.96 -6.43
C GLN A 213 -23.37 16.08 -7.38
N LYS A 214 -24.14 17.14 -7.55
CA LYS A 214 -23.74 18.32 -8.34
C LYS A 214 -22.51 18.99 -7.73
N SER A 215 -22.46 19.11 -6.41
CA SER A 215 -21.29 19.65 -5.69
C SER A 215 -20.05 18.79 -5.90
N ILE A 216 -20.18 17.47 -5.86
CA ILE A 216 -19.08 16.54 -6.17
C ILE A 216 -18.59 16.74 -7.61
N SER A 217 -19.50 16.79 -8.58
CA SER A 217 -19.16 17.01 -9.99
C SER A 217 -18.43 18.32 -10.23
N ALA A 218 -18.84 19.38 -9.56
CA ALA A 218 -18.17 20.68 -9.60
C ALA A 218 -16.77 20.64 -8.97
N PHE A 219 -16.60 19.90 -7.85
CA PHE A 219 -15.33 19.74 -7.16
C PHE A 219 -14.29 19.00 -7.98
N VAL A 220 -14.67 17.92 -8.65
CA VAL A 220 -13.71 17.07 -9.42
C VAL A 220 -13.43 17.61 -10.81
N LYS A 221 -14.15 18.64 -11.25
CA LYS A 221 -13.96 19.25 -12.58
C LYS A 221 -12.53 19.78 -12.74
N GLY A 222 -11.86 19.41 -13.83
CA GLY A 222 -10.47 19.76 -14.11
C GLY A 222 -9.44 18.95 -13.30
N THR A 223 -9.87 17.88 -12.64
CA THR A 223 -8.98 16.94 -11.92
C THR A 223 -8.94 15.58 -12.62
N VAL A 224 -8.07 14.71 -12.16
CA VAL A 224 -7.99 13.32 -12.64
C VAL A 224 -9.29 12.54 -12.42
N ALA A 225 -10.15 12.97 -11.51
CA ALA A 225 -11.43 12.33 -11.19
C ALA A 225 -12.63 12.88 -11.99
N GLU A 226 -12.44 13.80 -12.94
CA GLU A 226 -13.54 14.46 -13.66
C GLU A 226 -14.48 13.48 -14.38
N SER A 227 -13.91 12.44 -15.01
CA SER A 227 -14.68 11.42 -15.72
C SER A 227 -15.09 10.22 -14.87
N SER A 228 -14.82 10.27 -13.57
CA SER A 228 -15.07 9.15 -12.66
C SER A 228 -16.58 8.99 -12.40
N PRO A 229 -17.08 7.75 -12.33
CA PRO A 229 -18.46 7.50 -11.92
C PRO A 229 -18.66 7.91 -10.46
N ILE A 230 -19.84 8.46 -10.16
CA ILE A 230 -20.28 8.79 -8.80
C ILE A 230 -21.38 7.80 -8.42
N VAL A 231 -21.09 6.93 -7.45
CA VAL A 231 -22.00 5.86 -7.04
C VAL A 231 -22.57 6.18 -5.66
N PRO A 232 -23.88 6.38 -5.52
CA PRO A 232 -24.52 6.56 -4.22
C PRO A 232 -24.59 5.22 -3.49
N ILE A 233 -24.07 5.17 -2.24
CA ILE A 233 -24.03 3.97 -1.44
C ILE A 233 -24.38 4.23 0.03
N SER A 234 -24.75 3.17 0.74
CA SER A 234 -24.65 3.06 2.18
C SER A 234 -23.80 1.84 2.53
N ALA A 235 -22.56 2.07 2.91
CA ALA A 235 -21.65 0.99 3.28
C ALA A 235 -22.14 0.22 4.52
N GLN A 236 -22.72 0.92 5.47
CA GLN A 236 -23.28 0.34 6.70
C GLN A 236 -24.44 -0.62 6.42
N LEU A 237 -25.32 -0.23 5.51
CA LEU A 237 -26.49 -1.04 5.11
C LEU A 237 -26.18 -1.97 3.93
N LYS A 238 -24.96 -1.96 3.41
CA LYS A 238 -24.55 -2.65 2.18
C LYS A 238 -25.41 -2.30 0.94
N TYR A 239 -26.01 -1.11 0.96
CA TYR A 239 -26.79 -0.63 -0.16
C TYR A 239 -25.90 -0.27 -1.34
N ASN A 240 -26.24 -0.79 -2.52
CA ASN A 240 -25.59 -0.52 -3.80
C ASN A 240 -24.10 -0.95 -3.90
N ILE A 241 -23.67 -1.87 -3.02
CA ILE A 241 -22.29 -2.41 -3.05
C ILE A 241 -22.07 -3.28 -4.29
N ASP A 242 -23.09 -3.98 -4.77
CA ASP A 242 -23.05 -4.73 -6.03
C ASP A 242 -22.76 -3.82 -7.25
N ALA A 243 -23.27 -2.60 -7.28
CA ALA A 243 -22.92 -1.60 -8.29
C ALA A 243 -21.44 -1.18 -8.18
N VAL A 244 -20.89 -1.03 -6.97
CA VAL A 244 -19.47 -0.76 -6.77
C VAL A 244 -18.63 -1.92 -7.33
N ASN A 245 -19.01 -3.16 -7.05
CA ASN A 245 -18.33 -4.34 -7.59
C ASN A 245 -18.35 -4.36 -9.11
N GLU A 246 -19.47 -4.03 -9.74
CA GLU A 246 -19.60 -3.91 -11.19
C GLU A 246 -18.68 -2.83 -11.76
N TYR A 247 -18.62 -1.65 -11.14
CA TYR A 247 -17.73 -0.58 -11.57
C TYR A 247 -16.25 -0.95 -11.42
N ILE A 248 -15.87 -1.63 -10.35
CA ILE A 248 -14.50 -2.14 -10.18
C ILE A 248 -14.12 -3.06 -11.34
N VAL A 249 -15.01 -3.97 -11.72
CA VAL A 249 -14.77 -4.90 -12.84
C VAL A 249 -14.70 -4.18 -14.18
N LYS A 250 -15.59 -3.21 -14.44
CA LYS A 250 -15.74 -2.58 -15.75
C LYS A 250 -14.87 -1.35 -15.97
N ARG A 251 -14.57 -0.58 -14.93
CA ARG A 251 -13.88 0.71 -15.02
C ARG A 251 -12.43 0.67 -14.65
N ILE A 252 -12.03 -0.26 -13.80
CA ILE A 252 -10.63 -0.40 -13.42
C ILE A 252 -9.99 -1.44 -14.33
N PRO A 253 -9.06 -1.05 -15.22
CA PRO A 253 -8.36 -1.99 -16.07
C PRO A 253 -7.47 -2.90 -15.24
N ILE A 254 -7.19 -4.09 -15.75
CA ILE A 254 -6.20 -4.97 -15.16
C ILE A 254 -4.84 -4.35 -15.36
N PRO A 255 -4.08 -4.08 -14.28
CA PRO A 255 -2.76 -3.48 -14.41
C PRO A 255 -1.81 -4.38 -15.21
N VAL A 256 -0.98 -3.75 -16.04
CA VAL A 256 0.12 -4.47 -16.68
C VAL A 256 1.16 -4.79 -15.61
N ARG A 257 1.49 -6.07 -15.47
CA ARG A 257 2.44 -6.58 -14.48
C ARG A 257 3.65 -7.19 -15.16
N ASP A 258 4.83 -6.90 -14.62
CA ASP A 258 6.08 -7.51 -15.05
C ASP A 258 6.41 -8.71 -14.15
N PHE A 259 6.20 -9.92 -14.67
CA PHE A 259 6.46 -11.16 -13.94
C PHE A 259 7.87 -11.70 -14.15
N THR A 260 8.60 -11.19 -15.14
CA THR A 260 9.85 -11.78 -15.63
C THR A 260 11.11 -11.08 -15.13
N SER A 261 11.02 -9.82 -14.76
CA SER A 261 12.14 -9.06 -14.17
C SER A 261 12.51 -9.58 -12.78
N ASP A 262 13.66 -9.14 -12.28
CA ASP A 262 14.11 -9.45 -10.93
C ASP A 262 13.07 -8.99 -9.90
N PRO A 263 12.76 -9.81 -8.88
CA PRO A 263 11.73 -9.49 -7.90
C PRO A 263 12.09 -8.27 -7.06
N ARG A 264 11.09 -7.39 -6.88
CA ARG A 264 11.17 -6.21 -6.03
C ARG A 264 9.85 -5.99 -5.31
N LEU A 265 9.91 -5.87 -3.99
CA LEU A 265 8.78 -5.61 -3.12
C LEU A 265 9.03 -4.34 -2.30
N ILE A 266 8.06 -3.45 -2.25
CA ILE A 266 8.06 -2.30 -1.35
C ILE A 266 7.43 -2.72 -0.02
N VAL A 267 8.17 -2.55 1.09
CA VAL A 267 7.68 -2.87 2.43
C VAL A 267 6.82 -1.74 2.97
N ILE A 268 5.56 -2.01 3.23
CA ILE A 268 4.60 -1.07 3.81
C ILE A 268 4.17 -1.44 5.24
N ARG A 269 4.43 -2.66 5.66
CA ARG A 269 4.23 -3.15 7.03
C ARG A 269 5.35 -4.13 7.40
N SER A 270 5.63 -4.25 8.68
CA SER A 270 6.47 -5.33 9.19
C SER A 270 6.01 -5.79 10.56
N PHE A 271 6.20 -7.07 10.85
CA PHE A 271 5.64 -7.72 12.02
C PHE A 271 6.66 -8.64 12.69
N ASP A 272 6.60 -8.65 14.02
CA ASP A 272 7.08 -9.74 14.84
C ASP A 272 5.84 -10.60 15.20
N VAL A 273 5.82 -11.82 14.72
CA VAL A 273 4.68 -12.74 14.88
C VAL A 273 4.77 -13.59 16.14
N ASN A 274 5.88 -13.47 16.89
CA ASN A 274 6.10 -14.24 18.09
C ASN A 274 5.22 -13.74 19.24
N LYS A 275 4.71 -14.69 20.03
CA LYS A 275 3.96 -14.36 21.23
C LYS A 275 4.89 -13.94 22.35
N PRO A 276 4.50 -13.02 23.24
CA PRO A 276 5.27 -12.73 24.44
C PRO A 276 5.47 -14.01 25.28
N GLY A 277 6.71 -14.33 25.62
CA GLY A 277 7.05 -15.52 26.39
C GLY A 277 7.21 -16.81 25.57
N ALA A 278 7.32 -16.71 24.24
CA ALA A 278 7.71 -17.85 23.41
C ALA A 278 9.13 -18.30 23.76
N GLU A 279 9.33 -19.62 23.79
CA GLU A 279 10.66 -20.23 23.96
C GLU A 279 11.56 -19.88 22.77
N VAL A 280 12.87 -19.93 22.98
CA VAL A 280 13.87 -19.56 21.97
C VAL A 280 13.71 -20.41 20.70
N ASP A 281 13.47 -21.71 20.90
CA ASP A 281 13.32 -22.73 19.84
C ASP A 281 12.01 -22.55 19.02
N GLU A 282 11.03 -21.82 19.55
CA GLU A 282 9.75 -21.51 18.87
C GLU A 282 9.76 -20.17 18.13
N LEU A 283 10.87 -19.40 18.23
CA LEU A 283 10.93 -18.07 17.63
C LEU A 283 10.94 -18.15 16.11
N LYS A 284 9.97 -17.49 15.51
CA LYS A 284 9.89 -17.28 14.07
C LYS A 284 10.58 -15.98 13.66
N GLY A 285 11.21 -16.01 12.51
CA GLY A 285 11.78 -14.80 11.93
C GLY A 285 10.73 -13.74 11.64
N GLY A 286 11.18 -12.53 11.40
CA GLY A 286 10.32 -11.39 11.13
C GLY A 286 9.58 -11.49 9.79
N VAL A 287 8.41 -10.84 9.70
CA VAL A 287 7.57 -10.80 8.50
C VAL A 287 7.60 -9.40 7.90
N ALA A 288 7.91 -9.32 6.60
CA ALA A 288 7.78 -8.11 5.79
C ALA A 288 6.48 -8.15 4.98
N GLY A 289 5.63 -7.15 5.15
CA GLY A 289 4.39 -7.00 4.39
C GLY A 289 4.51 -5.90 3.35
N GLY A 290 4.15 -6.19 2.11
CA GLY A 290 4.25 -5.19 1.06
C GLY A 290 3.65 -5.63 -0.26
N SER A 291 3.86 -4.82 -1.28
CA SER A 291 3.44 -5.09 -2.64
C SER A 291 4.64 -5.36 -3.55
N ILE A 292 4.56 -6.45 -4.32
CA ILE A 292 5.56 -6.75 -5.33
C ILE A 292 5.33 -5.85 -6.53
N LEU A 293 6.37 -5.14 -6.96
CA LEU A 293 6.33 -4.26 -8.12
C LEU A 293 6.67 -5.03 -9.40
N THR A 294 7.70 -5.86 -9.33
CA THR A 294 8.20 -6.66 -10.46
C THR A 294 8.62 -8.04 -9.96
N GLY A 295 8.62 -9.01 -10.88
CA GLY A 295 9.13 -10.34 -10.64
C GLY A 295 8.28 -11.23 -9.76
N VAL A 296 8.75 -12.44 -9.52
CA VAL A 296 8.08 -13.47 -8.71
C VAL A 296 8.95 -13.84 -7.54
N LEU A 297 8.36 -13.85 -6.33
CA LEU A 297 9.00 -14.37 -5.12
C LEU A 297 8.62 -15.82 -4.92
N ARG A 298 9.59 -16.63 -4.49
CA ARG A 298 9.43 -18.07 -4.23
C ARG A 298 9.90 -18.41 -2.82
N ILE A 299 9.31 -19.44 -2.24
CA ILE A 299 9.79 -20.00 -0.97
C ILE A 299 11.21 -20.55 -1.17
N GLY A 300 12.09 -20.34 -0.18
CA GLY A 300 13.49 -20.74 -0.22
C GLY A 300 14.41 -19.75 -0.93
N GLN A 301 13.88 -18.71 -1.57
CA GLN A 301 14.67 -17.70 -2.27
C GLN A 301 15.46 -16.83 -1.30
N GLU A 302 16.74 -16.60 -1.61
CA GLU A 302 17.54 -15.61 -0.91
C GLU A 302 17.15 -14.20 -1.34
N VAL A 303 17.04 -13.32 -0.36
CA VAL A 303 16.61 -11.93 -0.53
C VAL A 303 17.52 -10.95 0.18
N GLU A 304 17.56 -9.74 -0.34
CA GLU A 304 18.25 -8.59 0.21
C GLU A 304 17.25 -7.50 0.54
N ILE A 305 17.46 -6.79 1.65
CA ILE A 305 16.63 -5.65 2.06
C ILE A 305 17.52 -4.42 2.14
N ARG A 306 17.15 -3.36 1.43
CA ARG A 306 17.85 -2.07 1.39
C ARG A 306 16.95 -0.92 1.83
N PRO A 307 17.48 0.08 2.53
CA PRO A 307 18.88 0.32 2.90
C PRO A 307 19.41 -0.60 4.03
N GLY A 308 18.57 -1.41 4.68
CA GLY A 308 18.95 -2.29 5.76
C GLY A 308 19.12 -1.54 7.09
N ILE A 309 20.16 -1.89 7.85
CA ILE A 309 20.47 -1.25 9.12
C ILE A 309 21.26 0.02 8.85
N VAL A 310 20.68 1.16 9.25
CA VAL A 310 21.32 2.47 9.12
C VAL A 310 21.95 2.87 10.45
N THR A 311 23.25 3.11 10.42
CA THR A 311 24.04 3.58 11.56
C THR A 311 24.78 4.86 11.21
N LYS A 312 25.37 5.53 12.20
CA LYS A 312 26.27 6.66 11.99
C LYS A 312 27.67 6.28 12.44
N ASP A 313 28.66 6.62 11.62
CA ASP A 313 30.07 6.49 11.99
C ASP A 313 30.49 7.54 13.03
N SER A 314 31.72 7.47 13.49
CA SER A 314 32.29 8.42 14.47
C SER A 314 32.31 9.87 13.97
N ALA A 315 32.24 10.08 12.65
CA ALA A 315 32.16 11.41 12.02
C ALA A 315 30.70 11.86 11.77
N GLY A 316 29.71 11.09 12.23
CA GLY A 316 28.28 11.39 12.06
C GLY A 316 27.73 11.10 10.66
N ARG A 317 28.48 10.42 9.78
CA ARG A 317 28.05 10.04 8.43
C ARG A 317 27.23 8.76 8.47
N ASN A 318 26.20 8.71 7.66
CA ASN A 318 25.36 7.50 7.54
C ASN A 318 26.17 6.35 6.95
N ARG A 319 25.97 5.17 7.52
CA ARG A 319 26.42 3.87 7.05
C ARG A 319 25.23 2.94 6.90
N CYS A 320 25.20 2.14 5.86
CA CYS A 320 24.11 1.19 5.59
C CYS A 320 24.69 -0.21 5.48
N LYS A 321 24.07 -1.13 6.22
CA LYS A 321 24.33 -2.56 6.11
C LYS A 321 23.05 -3.23 5.60
N PRO A 322 22.98 -3.67 4.34
CA PRO A 322 21.84 -4.41 3.83
C PRO A 322 21.57 -5.65 4.68
N ILE A 323 20.30 -6.05 4.76
CA ILE A 323 19.88 -7.26 5.47
C ILE A 323 19.71 -8.35 4.43
N PHE A 324 20.35 -9.49 4.65
CA PHE A 324 20.21 -10.69 3.84
C PHE A 324 19.40 -11.72 4.60
N SER A 325 18.51 -12.41 3.91
CA SER A 325 17.65 -13.44 4.50
C SER A 325 17.15 -14.39 3.43
N ARG A 326 16.38 -15.39 3.86
CA ARG A 326 15.71 -16.37 3.00
C ARG A 326 14.21 -16.34 3.27
N ILE A 327 13.43 -16.51 2.21
CA ILE A 327 11.95 -16.60 2.30
C ILE A 327 11.57 -17.98 2.82
N VAL A 328 10.86 -18.03 3.95
CA VAL A 328 10.36 -19.25 4.56
C VAL A 328 8.87 -19.46 4.33
N SER A 329 8.10 -18.39 4.12
CA SER A 329 6.67 -18.47 3.83
C SER A 329 6.18 -17.27 3.02
N LEU A 330 5.10 -17.47 2.28
CA LEU A 330 4.41 -16.42 1.54
C LEU A 330 2.92 -16.51 1.83
N HIS A 331 2.31 -15.38 2.19
CA HIS A 331 0.89 -15.29 2.52
C HIS A 331 0.23 -14.12 1.80
N ALA A 332 -0.99 -14.36 1.33
CA ALA A 332 -1.92 -13.32 0.89
C ALA A 332 -3.15 -13.40 1.80
N GLU A 333 -3.15 -12.61 2.87
CA GLU A 333 -4.13 -12.66 3.96
C GLU A 333 -4.20 -14.08 4.59
N ASN A 334 -5.28 -14.81 4.37
CA ASN A 334 -5.47 -16.18 4.89
C ASN A 334 -4.98 -17.27 3.91
N ASN A 335 -4.56 -16.90 2.72
CA ASN A 335 -4.10 -17.85 1.70
C ASN A 335 -2.59 -18.07 1.79
N LEU A 336 -2.18 -19.32 1.94
CA LEU A 336 -0.80 -19.73 1.82
C LEU A 336 -0.42 -19.81 0.34
N LEU A 337 0.73 -19.23 -0.02
CA LEU A 337 1.21 -19.17 -1.39
C LEU A 337 2.49 -20.00 -1.56
N ASN A 338 2.62 -20.69 -2.69
CA ASN A 338 3.88 -21.32 -3.11
C ASN A 338 4.80 -20.30 -3.80
N PHE A 339 4.22 -19.31 -4.45
CA PHE A 339 4.90 -18.20 -5.09
C PHE A 339 4.01 -16.96 -5.01
N ALA A 340 4.62 -15.79 -5.07
CA ALA A 340 3.91 -14.52 -5.07
C ALA A 340 4.30 -13.68 -6.29
N VAL A 341 3.32 -13.03 -6.88
CA VAL A 341 3.44 -12.25 -8.13
C VAL A 341 3.15 -10.77 -7.88
N PRO A 342 3.50 -9.88 -8.82
CA PRO A 342 3.18 -8.47 -8.72
C PRO A 342 1.70 -8.20 -8.51
N GLY A 343 1.42 -7.22 -7.67
CA GLY A 343 0.07 -6.82 -7.25
C GLY A 343 -0.35 -7.46 -5.93
N GLY A 344 -1.40 -6.91 -5.32
CA GLY A 344 -1.84 -7.31 -4.00
C GLY A 344 -0.88 -6.90 -2.87
N LEU A 345 -1.18 -7.35 -1.69
CA LEU A 345 -0.36 -7.20 -0.50
C LEU A 345 0.03 -8.56 0.04
N ILE A 346 1.32 -8.79 0.15
CA ILE A 346 1.93 -10.08 0.43
C ILE A 346 2.65 -10.00 1.77
N GLY A 347 2.45 -11.00 2.63
CA GLY A 347 3.29 -11.22 3.80
C GLY A 347 4.42 -12.19 3.46
N VAL A 348 5.65 -11.73 3.60
CA VAL A 348 6.87 -12.50 3.36
C VAL A 348 7.47 -12.88 4.71
N GLY A 349 7.34 -14.15 5.06
CA GLY A 349 8.03 -14.72 6.24
C GLY A 349 9.51 -14.93 5.92
N THR A 350 10.37 -14.49 6.81
CA THR A 350 11.83 -14.50 6.63
C THR A 350 12.52 -15.07 7.86
N ARG A 351 13.85 -15.22 7.79
CA ARG A 351 14.73 -15.54 8.94
C ARG A 351 15.35 -14.29 9.58
N ILE A 352 14.83 -13.11 9.28
CA ILE A 352 15.32 -11.86 9.87
C ILE A 352 15.01 -11.87 11.38
N ASP A 353 15.94 -11.33 12.18
CA ASP A 353 15.68 -11.08 13.59
C ASP A 353 14.35 -10.34 13.77
N PRO A 354 13.37 -10.93 14.47
CA PRO A 354 12.03 -10.34 14.62
C PRO A 354 12.06 -8.96 15.27
N THR A 355 13.09 -8.61 16.03
CA THR A 355 13.25 -7.27 16.63
C THR A 355 13.42 -6.18 15.58
N LEU A 356 14.00 -6.51 14.42
CA LEU A 356 14.15 -5.59 13.28
C LEU A 356 12.83 -5.35 12.55
N CYS A 357 11.86 -6.25 12.68
CA CYS A 357 10.55 -6.18 12.04
C CYS A 357 9.46 -5.62 12.95
N ARG A 358 9.69 -5.61 14.27
CA ARG A 358 8.71 -5.15 15.26
C ARG A 358 8.30 -3.70 15.04
N ALA A 359 7.02 -3.42 15.23
CA ALA A 359 6.44 -2.07 15.16
C ALA A 359 6.72 -1.32 13.84
N ASP A 360 6.68 -2.02 12.72
CA ASP A 360 6.88 -1.47 11.37
C ASP A 360 8.28 -0.88 11.12
N ARG A 361 9.33 -1.39 11.77
CA ARG A 361 10.70 -0.88 11.60
C ARG A 361 11.27 -1.06 10.20
N LEU A 362 10.76 -2.02 9.41
CA LEU A 362 11.15 -2.23 8.01
C LEU A 362 10.33 -1.42 7.02
N VAL A 363 9.35 -0.64 7.44
CA VAL A 363 8.57 0.20 6.52
C VAL A 363 9.47 1.21 5.81
N GLY A 364 9.32 1.30 4.50
CA GLY A 364 10.16 2.14 3.63
C GLY A 364 11.33 1.39 3.02
N GLN A 365 11.63 0.18 3.46
CA GLN A 365 12.66 -0.66 2.88
C GLN A 365 12.17 -1.30 1.57
N VAL A 366 13.14 -1.74 0.75
CA VAL A 366 12.87 -2.50 -0.48
C VAL A 366 13.50 -3.88 -0.33
N LEU A 367 12.68 -4.91 -0.55
CA LEU A 367 13.08 -6.31 -0.52
C LEU A 367 13.13 -6.87 -1.93
N GLY A 368 14.14 -7.65 -2.26
CA GLY A 368 14.22 -8.28 -3.57
C GLY A 368 15.42 -9.20 -3.74
N ALA A 369 15.71 -9.55 -4.99
CA ALA A 369 16.82 -10.44 -5.32
C ALA A 369 18.17 -9.83 -4.92
N VAL A 370 19.04 -10.66 -4.38
CA VAL A 370 20.39 -10.26 -3.95
C VAL A 370 21.17 -9.63 -5.11
N GLY A 371 21.73 -8.44 -4.86
CA GLY A 371 22.53 -7.71 -5.84
C GLY A 371 21.74 -7.03 -6.96
N LYS A 372 20.40 -7.09 -6.94
CA LYS A 372 19.52 -6.56 -7.99
C LYS A 372 18.64 -5.39 -7.55
N LEU A 373 18.77 -4.94 -6.32
CA LEU A 373 18.03 -3.81 -5.80
C LEU A 373 18.58 -2.46 -6.26
N PRO A 374 17.76 -1.40 -6.26
CA PRO A 374 18.21 -0.04 -6.54
C PRO A 374 19.31 0.41 -5.59
N LYS A 375 19.97 1.49 -5.96
CA LYS A 375 21.02 2.11 -5.15
C LYS A 375 20.44 2.84 -3.95
N ILE A 376 21.26 3.03 -2.93
CA ILE A 376 20.94 3.78 -1.72
C ILE A 376 21.49 5.19 -1.88
N TYR A 377 20.63 6.20 -1.68
CA TYR A 377 20.98 7.60 -1.84
C TYR A 377 20.98 8.36 -0.51
N THR A 378 21.94 9.24 -0.31
CA THR A 378 22.01 10.20 0.80
C THR A 378 21.57 11.59 0.38
N GLU A 379 21.75 11.94 -0.89
CA GLU A 379 21.29 13.19 -1.49
C GLU A 379 20.57 12.89 -2.80
N LEU A 380 19.53 13.67 -3.07
CA LEU A 380 18.76 13.58 -4.30
C LEU A 380 18.71 14.95 -4.98
N GLU A 381 18.80 14.92 -6.29
CA GLU A 381 18.40 16.03 -7.16
C GLU A 381 17.09 15.64 -7.84
N ILE A 382 16.05 16.41 -7.58
CA ILE A 382 14.69 16.14 -8.07
C ILE A 382 14.23 17.27 -8.98
N SER A 383 13.42 16.92 -9.98
CA SER A 383 12.59 17.91 -10.66
C SER A 383 11.57 18.45 -9.66
N LEU A 384 11.27 19.74 -9.70
CA LEU A 384 10.44 20.39 -8.69
C LEU A 384 9.21 21.01 -9.32
N PHE A 385 8.05 20.60 -8.84
CA PHE A 385 6.75 21.17 -9.16
C PHE A 385 6.04 21.53 -7.86
N LEU A 386 5.83 22.81 -7.62
CA LEU A 386 5.10 23.27 -6.44
C LEU A 386 3.62 23.41 -6.76
N LEU A 387 2.77 23.06 -5.80
CA LEU A 387 1.36 23.35 -5.85
C LEU A 387 1.14 24.87 -5.88
N ARG A 388 0.13 25.32 -6.62
CA ARG A 388 -0.19 26.75 -6.68
C ARG A 388 -0.73 27.27 -5.35
N ARG A 389 -1.47 26.43 -4.61
CA ARG A 389 -2.16 26.77 -3.37
C ARG A 389 -2.01 25.65 -2.36
N LEU A 390 -1.99 25.98 -1.08
CA LEU A 390 -2.08 25.01 0.00
C LEU A 390 -3.47 24.38 0.02
N LEU A 391 -3.49 23.07 0.18
CA LEU A 391 -4.70 22.28 0.29
C LEU A 391 -4.95 21.95 1.77
N GLY A 392 -6.21 21.68 2.12
CA GLY A 392 -6.58 21.20 3.45
C GLY A 392 -6.55 22.26 4.56
N VAL A 393 -6.29 23.52 4.26
CA VAL A 393 -6.30 24.62 5.23
C VAL A 393 -7.65 25.35 5.17
N LYS A 394 -8.38 25.37 6.28
CA LYS A 394 -9.55 26.24 6.45
C LYS A 394 -9.04 27.65 6.76
N THR A 395 -9.03 28.54 5.77
CA THR A 395 -8.79 29.94 5.99
C THR A 395 -10.15 30.65 6.18
N GLU A 396 -10.31 31.37 7.28
CA GLU A 396 -11.45 32.25 7.51
C GLU A 396 -11.50 33.38 6.46
N ASP A 397 -10.34 33.76 5.95
CA ASP A 397 -10.22 34.66 4.82
C ASP A 397 -10.16 33.87 3.49
N LYS A 398 -11.02 34.23 2.55
CA LYS A 398 -11.15 33.67 1.19
C LYS A 398 -9.88 33.71 0.32
N LYS A 399 -8.75 34.19 0.83
CA LYS A 399 -7.45 34.18 0.16
C LYS A 399 -6.76 32.86 0.44
N GLN A 400 -6.92 31.90 -0.46
CA GLN A 400 -6.14 30.65 -0.45
C GLN A 400 -4.66 31.00 -0.44
N THR A 401 -3.93 30.52 0.56
CA THR A 401 -2.52 30.82 0.75
C THR A 401 -1.71 30.22 -0.39
N LYS A 402 -1.01 31.05 -1.14
CA LYS A 402 -0.11 30.60 -2.21
C LYS A 402 1.07 29.83 -1.60
N VAL A 403 1.46 28.70 -2.20
CA VAL A 403 2.66 27.97 -1.79
C VAL A 403 3.90 28.82 -2.13
N SER A 404 4.69 29.14 -1.11
CA SER A 404 5.94 29.87 -1.28
C SER A 404 7.03 28.97 -1.89
N LYS A 405 7.98 29.58 -2.62
CA LYS A 405 9.13 28.86 -3.17
C LYS A 405 9.95 28.22 -2.05
N LEU A 406 10.61 27.09 -2.36
CA LEU A 406 11.56 26.48 -1.45
C LEU A 406 12.75 27.41 -1.19
N VAL A 407 13.24 27.40 0.04
CA VAL A 407 14.41 28.17 0.43
C VAL A 407 15.55 27.24 0.88
N LYS A 408 16.79 27.72 0.74
CA LYS A 408 17.97 26.97 1.18
C LYS A 408 17.88 26.70 2.69
N ASN A 409 18.30 25.51 3.11
CA ASN A 409 18.27 24.99 4.49
C ASN A 409 16.87 24.72 5.04
N GLU A 410 15.83 24.86 4.25
CA GLU A 410 14.48 24.44 4.64
C GLU A 410 14.42 22.94 4.89
N LEU A 411 13.66 22.53 5.91
CA LEU A 411 13.41 21.12 6.23
C LEU A 411 12.04 20.72 5.67
N LEU A 412 12.06 19.69 4.86
CA LEU A 412 10.87 19.07 4.25
C LEU A 412 10.70 17.64 4.73
N LEU A 413 9.50 17.13 4.65
CA LEU A 413 9.24 15.70 4.68
C LEU A 413 9.18 15.19 3.25
N ILE A 414 9.97 14.17 2.95
CA ILE A 414 10.11 13.56 1.62
C ILE A 414 9.49 12.17 1.65
N ASN A 415 8.54 11.93 0.73
CA ASN A 415 7.97 10.60 0.53
C ASN A 415 8.43 10.05 -0.82
N ILE A 416 9.11 8.90 -0.78
CA ILE A 416 9.62 8.17 -1.95
C ILE A 416 9.20 6.71 -1.81
N GLY A 417 8.34 6.22 -2.69
CA GLY A 417 7.75 4.90 -2.49
C GLY A 417 7.06 4.81 -1.14
N SER A 418 7.40 3.81 -0.33
CA SER A 418 6.91 3.67 1.05
C SER A 418 7.81 4.35 2.10
N THR A 419 8.88 5.03 1.67
CA THR A 419 9.82 5.72 2.56
C THR A 419 9.34 7.12 2.89
N SER A 420 9.35 7.48 4.17
CA SER A 420 9.19 8.86 4.65
C SER A 420 10.47 9.28 5.37
N THR A 421 11.14 10.30 4.87
CA THR A 421 12.38 10.81 5.46
C THR A 421 12.40 12.34 5.47
N GLY A 422 13.12 12.91 6.42
CA GLY A 422 13.42 14.34 6.40
C GLY A 422 14.36 14.68 5.25
N GLY A 423 14.21 15.88 4.69
CA GLY A 423 15.11 16.39 3.66
C GLY A 423 15.45 17.85 3.91
N ARG A 424 16.73 18.17 3.85
CA ARG A 424 17.22 19.56 3.91
C ARG A 424 17.50 20.06 2.51
N VAL A 425 16.89 21.16 2.12
CA VAL A 425 17.13 21.79 0.82
C VAL A 425 18.54 22.39 0.79
N LEU A 426 19.40 21.85 -0.07
CA LEU A 426 20.77 22.37 -0.25
C LEU A 426 20.81 23.50 -1.26
N SER A 427 20.10 23.35 -2.37
CA SER A 427 20.01 24.37 -3.41
C SER A 427 18.74 24.19 -4.24
N VAL A 428 18.25 25.28 -4.80
CA VAL A 428 17.14 25.29 -5.76
C VAL A 428 17.60 26.09 -6.98
N LYS A 429 17.51 25.48 -8.17
CA LYS A 429 17.84 26.11 -9.45
C LYS A 429 16.72 25.83 -10.44
N ALA A 430 16.01 26.89 -10.85
CA ALA A 430 14.85 26.74 -11.73
C ALA A 430 13.87 25.66 -11.22
N ASP A 431 13.73 24.57 -11.96
CA ASP A 431 12.82 23.46 -11.67
C ASP A 431 13.52 22.26 -11.02
N LEU A 432 14.74 22.46 -10.50
CA LEU A 432 15.53 21.41 -9.84
C LEU A 432 15.79 21.79 -8.38
N ALA A 433 15.65 20.82 -7.49
CA ALA A 433 16.02 20.96 -6.08
C ALA A 433 17.00 19.86 -5.68
N LYS A 434 18.09 20.26 -5.02
CA LYS A 434 19.04 19.33 -4.41
C LYS A 434 18.71 19.21 -2.93
N ILE A 435 18.48 17.99 -2.46
CA ILE A 435 18.00 17.71 -1.11
C ILE A 435 18.90 16.67 -0.46
N GLN A 436 19.36 16.98 0.75
CA GLN A 436 20.06 16.04 1.61
C GLN A 436 19.06 15.28 2.46
N LEU A 437 19.07 13.97 2.36
CA LEU A 437 18.16 13.11 3.15
C LEU A 437 18.68 12.94 4.57
N THR A 438 17.78 12.97 5.54
CA THR A 438 18.09 12.67 6.95
C THR A 438 18.43 11.21 7.15
N SER A 439 17.67 10.33 6.49
CA SER A 439 17.94 8.89 6.42
C SER A 439 18.09 8.48 4.96
N PRO A 440 19.06 7.61 4.64
CA PRO A 440 19.24 7.14 3.27
C PRO A 440 18.00 6.43 2.74
N ALA A 441 17.76 6.54 1.45
CA ALA A 441 16.64 5.91 0.76
C ALA A 441 17.12 5.07 -0.41
N CYS A 442 16.55 3.87 -0.55
CA CYS A 442 16.72 3.01 -1.71
C CYS A 442 15.72 3.43 -2.78
N THR A 443 16.21 4.00 -3.86
CA THR A 443 15.37 4.54 -4.95
C THR A 443 16.11 4.50 -6.28
N GLU A 444 15.42 4.87 -7.34
CA GLU A 444 16.01 4.94 -8.69
C GLU A 444 15.59 6.22 -9.43
N VAL A 445 16.31 6.53 -10.49
CA VAL A 445 16.00 7.67 -11.37
C VAL A 445 14.61 7.49 -11.97
N GLY A 446 13.82 8.56 -11.97
CA GLY A 446 12.45 8.58 -12.47
C GLY A 446 11.39 8.29 -11.42
N GLU A 447 11.77 7.83 -10.23
CA GLU A 447 10.80 7.58 -9.15
C GLU A 447 10.15 8.88 -8.66
N LYS A 448 8.85 8.83 -8.39
CA LYS A 448 8.07 9.97 -7.90
C LYS A 448 8.41 10.31 -6.46
N VAL A 449 8.48 11.61 -6.19
CA VAL A 449 8.77 12.15 -4.87
C VAL A 449 7.69 13.16 -4.50
N ALA A 450 7.10 13.01 -3.33
CA ALA A 450 6.18 13.98 -2.76
C ALA A 450 6.89 14.81 -1.69
N LEU A 451 6.64 16.12 -1.69
CA LEU A 451 7.25 17.08 -0.78
C LEU A 451 6.19 17.68 0.13
N SER A 452 6.43 17.61 1.43
CA SER A 452 5.56 18.21 2.44
C SER A 452 6.35 19.19 3.30
N ARG A 453 5.71 20.31 3.61
CA ARG A 453 6.25 21.38 4.48
C ARG A 453 5.50 21.39 5.79
N ARG A 454 6.20 21.65 6.88
CA ARG A 454 5.56 21.84 8.18
C ARG A 454 4.95 23.23 8.25
N ILE A 455 3.62 23.28 8.29
CA ILE A 455 2.84 24.49 8.41
C ILE A 455 2.06 24.39 9.73
N GLU A 456 2.27 25.35 10.61
CA GLU A 456 1.81 25.30 12.00
C GLU A 456 2.37 24.05 12.70
N LYS A 457 1.57 23.03 12.93
CA LYS A 457 2.02 21.78 13.58
C LYS A 457 1.89 20.56 12.66
N HIS A 458 1.43 20.76 11.42
CA HIS A 458 1.07 19.69 10.50
C HIS A 458 1.97 19.69 9.25
N TRP A 459 2.25 18.49 8.72
CA TRP A 459 2.88 18.32 7.44
C TRP A 459 1.83 18.47 6.32
N ARG A 460 2.04 19.45 5.44
CA ARG A 460 1.15 19.74 4.32
C ARG A 460 1.87 19.49 3.00
N LEU A 461 1.20 18.82 2.08
CA LEU A 461 1.71 18.61 0.73
C LEU A 461 1.89 19.97 0.03
N VAL A 462 3.10 20.26 -0.43
CA VAL A 462 3.42 21.53 -1.11
C VAL A 462 3.90 21.34 -2.53
N GLY A 463 4.36 20.14 -2.88
CA GLY A 463 4.87 19.89 -4.22
C GLY A 463 5.26 18.44 -4.44
N TRP A 464 5.78 18.21 -5.62
CA TRP A 464 6.20 16.88 -6.06
C TRP A 464 7.32 16.99 -7.09
N GLY A 465 7.90 15.86 -7.41
CA GLY A 465 8.94 15.77 -8.42
C GLY A 465 9.29 14.34 -8.78
N SER A 466 10.36 14.17 -9.51
CA SER A 466 10.95 12.88 -9.79
C SER A 466 12.45 12.91 -9.60
N VAL A 467 13.03 11.81 -9.18
CA VAL A 467 14.48 11.65 -8.99
C VAL A 467 15.17 11.77 -10.34
N GLN A 468 16.10 12.72 -10.45
CA GLN A 468 16.92 12.93 -11.65
C GLN A 468 18.31 12.29 -11.49
N ARG A 469 18.93 12.55 -10.36
CA ARG A 469 20.23 12.00 -9.96
C ARG A 469 20.41 12.16 -8.46
N GLY A 470 21.51 11.66 -7.92
CA GLY A 470 21.81 11.83 -6.51
C GLY A 470 23.18 11.29 -6.14
N THR A 471 23.53 11.43 -4.86
CA THR A 471 24.76 10.90 -4.28
C THR A 471 24.48 9.52 -3.68
N VAL A 472 25.13 8.51 -4.23
CA VAL A 472 24.99 7.11 -3.78
C VAL A 472 25.82 6.89 -2.52
N LEU A 473 25.24 6.16 -1.58
CA LEU A 473 25.95 5.60 -0.43
C LEU A 473 26.39 4.18 -0.79
N GLU A 474 27.68 3.93 -0.74
CA GLU A 474 28.20 2.59 -0.89
C GLU A 474 27.86 1.77 0.33
N VAL A 475 27.51 0.50 0.13
CA VAL A 475 27.19 -0.46 1.20
C VAL A 475 28.45 -1.15 1.68
N ASP A 476 28.52 -1.38 3.00
CA ASP A 476 29.63 -2.10 3.64
C ASP A 476 29.48 -3.61 3.46
#